data_bec88233386103a864bd38e11aedf2f7
#
_entry.id   bec88233386103a864bd38e11aedf2f7
#
_cell.length_a   1.000
_cell.length_b   1.000
_cell.length_c   1.000
_cell.angle_alpha   90.00
_cell.angle_beta   90.00
_cell.angle_gamma   90.00
#
_symmetry.space_group_name_H-M   'P 1'
#
loop_
_entity.id
_entity.type
_entity.pdbx_description
1 polymer ?
#
loop_
_entity_poly.entity_id
_entity_poly.type
_entity_poly.pdbx_seq_one_letter_code
_entity_poly.pdbx_strand_id
1 'polypeptide(L)'
;MEELVYHYTTIECFQKILESSINKRTGKITELKFWASSIYAMNDPTEFLHGYNLICNSLPNMEKSIGIIDDKYKLSVLGDVKGEDEGKYNHNKIIETIYDSNDVPFILSFAKQKDFLPMWSTYANNGNGICLGISNNEYKIDFAEGDYSVEQLNNLHASDVCYDGIDEIVNRTLLNFYKSSYEEYRKFKSKELINRKTKCLAQMALIGAPYHKHEAYKYEQESRLIKFCNNIKRVKFRCNAKGRIIPYLEVPIKKEYLKEIIIGPCADSISLKREIKKELSKYGISVGLIVSSKVPYRVY
;
A
#
# COMPACT_ATOMS: atom_id res chain seq x y z
N MET A 1 9.73 -1.98 24.30
CA MET A 1 10.02 -3.12 23.41
C MET A 1 9.96 -2.60 21.99
N GLU A 2 10.84 -3.04 21.12
CA GLU A 2 10.83 -2.69 19.70
C GLU A 2 9.54 -3.27 19.06
N GLU A 3 8.78 -2.44 18.36
CA GLU A 3 7.56 -2.88 17.67
C GLU A 3 7.94 -3.53 16.35
N LEU A 4 7.47 -4.75 16.12
CA LEU A 4 7.70 -5.50 14.89
C LEU A 4 6.43 -5.59 14.07
N VAL A 5 6.60 -5.51 12.75
CA VAL A 5 5.59 -5.87 11.77
C VAL A 5 6.05 -7.08 10.97
N TYR A 6 5.12 -7.85 10.42
CA TYR A 6 5.35 -9.20 9.92
C TYR A 6 5.01 -9.33 8.45
N HIS A 7 6.00 -9.67 7.63
CA HIS A 7 5.81 -9.92 6.20
C HIS A 7 5.77 -11.42 5.92
N TYR A 8 4.58 -11.95 5.63
CA TYR A 8 4.39 -13.34 5.25
C TYR A 8 4.67 -13.52 3.77
N THR A 9 5.50 -14.51 3.42
CA THR A 9 5.93 -14.69 2.05
C THR A 9 6.34 -16.13 1.75
N THR A 10 6.49 -16.46 0.47
CA THR A 10 7.03 -17.76 0.06
C THR A 10 8.55 -17.77 0.18
N ILE A 11 9.13 -18.97 0.28
CA ILE A 11 10.59 -19.15 0.28
C ILE A 11 11.20 -18.62 -1.02
N GLU A 12 10.55 -18.87 -2.15
CA GLU A 12 10.98 -18.35 -3.45
C GLU A 12 11.03 -16.82 -3.50
N CYS A 13 9.99 -16.15 -2.97
CA CYS A 13 9.98 -14.69 -2.91
C CYS A 13 11.08 -14.15 -2.00
N PHE A 14 11.35 -14.80 -0.87
CA PHE A 14 12.45 -14.43 0.01
C PHE A 14 13.81 -14.56 -0.68
N GLN A 15 14.06 -15.65 -1.42
CA GLN A 15 15.27 -15.80 -2.22
C GLN A 15 15.44 -14.68 -3.22
N LYS A 16 14.36 -14.33 -3.96
CA LYS A 16 14.37 -13.20 -4.91
C LYS A 16 14.63 -11.84 -4.23
N ILE A 17 14.13 -11.64 -3.02
CA ILE A 17 14.46 -10.44 -2.21
C ILE A 17 15.96 -10.41 -1.93
N LEU A 18 16.55 -11.51 -1.48
CA LEU A 18 18.00 -11.59 -1.24
C LEU A 18 18.80 -11.33 -2.52
N GLU A 19 18.48 -12.02 -3.61
CA GLU A 19 19.16 -11.89 -4.93
C GLU A 19 19.11 -10.46 -5.45
N SER A 20 17.93 -9.82 -5.42
CA SER A 20 17.76 -8.43 -5.87
C SER A 20 18.49 -7.41 -5.00
N SER A 21 18.80 -7.79 -3.77
CA SER A 21 19.47 -6.95 -2.76
C SER A 21 20.99 -6.97 -2.88
N ILE A 22 21.57 -7.91 -3.63
CA ILE A 22 23.00 -8.03 -3.78
C ILE A 22 23.57 -6.81 -4.53
N ASN A 23 24.49 -6.11 -3.88
CA ASN A 23 25.26 -5.07 -4.56
C ASN A 23 26.24 -5.74 -5.54
N LYS A 24 26.04 -5.53 -6.83
CA LYS A 24 26.82 -6.16 -7.92
C LYS A 24 28.32 -5.87 -7.86
N ARG A 25 28.76 -4.78 -7.20
CA ARG A 25 30.18 -4.41 -7.11
C ARG A 25 30.85 -5.07 -5.91
N THR A 26 30.16 -5.21 -4.79
CA THR A 26 30.74 -5.69 -3.53
C THR A 26 30.33 -7.11 -3.16
N GLY A 27 29.31 -7.68 -3.81
CA GLY A 27 28.69 -8.95 -3.46
C GLY A 27 27.97 -8.95 -2.09
N LYS A 28 27.85 -7.80 -1.43
CA LYS A 28 27.25 -7.66 -0.10
C LYS A 28 25.82 -7.14 -0.17
N ILE A 29 25.07 -7.41 0.89
CA ILE A 29 23.73 -6.85 1.12
C ILE A 29 23.81 -5.86 2.28
N THR A 30 23.43 -4.62 2.05
CA THR A 30 23.24 -3.57 3.06
C THR A 30 21.76 -3.32 3.35
N GLU A 31 20.92 -3.50 2.35
CA GLU A 31 19.48 -3.29 2.40
C GLU A 31 18.77 -4.43 1.69
N LEU A 32 17.67 -4.89 2.27
CA LEU A 32 16.77 -5.87 1.65
C LEU A 32 15.76 -5.13 0.76
N LYS A 33 15.68 -5.49 -0.51
CA LYS A 33 14.78 -4.86 -1.48
C LYS A 33 13.46 -5.61 -1.53
N PHE A 34 12.52 -5.16 -0.70
CA PHE A 34 11.15 -5.66 -0.74
C PHE A 34 10.41 -5.13 -1.96
N TRP A 35 9.32 -5.80 -2.35
CA TRP A 35 8.55 -5.45 -3.52
C TRP A 35 7.20 -4.87 -3.14
N ALA A 36 7.05 -3.55 -3.26
CA ALA A 36 5.77 -2.88 -3.17
C ALA A 36 5.01 -3.08 -4.48
N SER A 37 3.85 -3.69 -4.44
CA SER A 37 3.01 -3.93 -5.63
C SER A 37 2.10 -2.74 -5.90
N SER A 38 1.79 -2.47 -7.17
CA SER A 38 0.77 -1.49 -7.52
C SER A 38 -0.56 -1.82 -6.84
N ILE A 39 -1.27 -0.81 -6.33
CA ILE A 39 -2.58 -0.99 -5.69
C ILE A 39 -3.59 -1.70 -6.61
N TYR A 40 -3.48 -1.51 -7.92
CA TYR A 40 -4.34 -2.19 -8.91
C TYR A 40 -4.03 -3.67 -9.11
N ALA A 41 -2.94 -4.15 -8.52
CA ALA A 41 -2.49 -5.54 -8.59
C ALA A 41 -2.57 -6.28 -7.26
N MET A 42 -3.22 -5.68 -6.26
CA MET A 42 -3.47 -6.30 -4.95
C MET A 42 -4.40 -7.52 -5.07
N ASN A 43 -4.44 -8.33 -4.01
CA ASN A 43 -5.27 -9.55 -3.98
C ASN A 43 -6.77 -9.25 -4.02
N ASP A 44 -7.19 -8.17 -3.38
CA ASP A 44 -8.55 -7.66 -3.50
C ASP A 44 -8.65 -6.73 -4.72
N PRO A 45 -9.36 -7.15 -5.79
CA PRO A 45 -9.49 -6.32 -6.99
C PRO A 45 -10.37 -5.08 -6.76
N THR A 46 -11.12 -5.04 -5.67
CA THR A 46 -12.02 -3.93 -5.31
C THR A 46 -11.40 -2.94 -4.34
N GLU A 47 -10.20 -3.21 -3.85
CA GLU A 47 -9.56 -2.46 -2.76
C GLU A 47 -9.46 -0.95 -3.06
N PHE A 48 -8.98 -0.60 -4.25
CA PHE A 48 -8.93 0.80 -4.66
C PHE A 48 -10.32 1.43 -4.73
N LEU A 49 -11.29 0.72 -5.34
CA LEU A 49 -12.67 1.20 -5.46
C LEU A 49 -13.36 1.35 -4.11
N HIS A 50 -13.05 0.47 -3.15
CA HIS A 50 -13.56 0.59 -1.78
C HIS A 50 -13.10 1.92 -1.15
N GLY A 51 -11.82 2.21 -1.15
CA GLY A 51 -11.27 3.47 -0.64
C GLY A 51 -11.80 4.69 -1.40
N TYR A 52 -11.90 4.61 -2.73
CA TYR A 52 -12.51 5.66 -3.55
C TYR A 52 -13.95 5.95 -3.14
N ASN A 53 -14.77 4.92 -2.95
CA ASN A 53 -16.16 5.08 -2.53
C ASN A 53 -16.29 5.70 -1.14
N LEU A 54 -15.41 5.34 -0.19
CA LEU A 54 -15.36 5.98 1.13
C LEU A 54 -15.09 7.48 1.00
N ILE A 55 -14.16 7.87 0.13
CA ILE A 55 -13.85 9.28 -0.14
C ILE A 55 -15.08 9.99 -0.74
N CYS A 56 -15.69 9.41 -1.76
CA CYS A 56 -16.90 9.99 -2.38
C CYS A 56 -18.03 10.18 -1.35
N ASN A 57 -18.25 9.21 -0.47
CA ASN A 57 -19.26 9.28 0.57
C ASN A 57 -18.95 10.37 1.63
N SER A 58 -17.69 10.75 1.80
CA SER A 58 -17.29 11.80 2.75
C SER A 58 -17.36 13.21 2.17
N LEU A 59 -17.42 13.36 0.84
CA LEU A 59 -17.41 14.66 0.16
C LEU A 59 -18.49 15.65 0.66
N PRO A 60 -19.76 15.26 0.87
CA PRO A 60 -20.79 16.21 1.34
C PRO A 60 -20.42 16.84 2.69
N ASN A 61 -19.85 16.05 3.61
CA ASN A 61 -19.41 16.55 4.91
C ASN A 61 -18.18 17.46 4.79
N MET A 62 -17.22 17.10 3.93
CA MET A 62 -16.07 17.96 3.63
C MET A 62 -16.52 19.30 3.05
N GLU A 63 -17.42 19.30 2.08
CA GLU A 63 -17.96 20.51 1.43
C GLU A 63 -18.66 21.43 2.41
N LYS A 64 -19.44 20.84 3.30
CA LYS A 64 -20.09 21.60 4.38
C LYS A 64 -19.06 22.24 5.32
N SER A 65 -18.00 21.52 5.68
CA SER A 65 -16.98 22.01 6.62
C SER A 65 -16.12 23.15 6.03
N ILE A 66 -15.90 23.16 4.72
CA ILE A 66 -15.18 24.25 4.02
C ILE A 66 -16.10 25.32 3.44
N GLY A 67 -17.43 25.22 3.66
CA GLY A 67 -18.40 26.24 3.28
C GLY A 67 -18.69 26.31 1.77
N ILE A 68 -18.61 25.22 1.04
CA ILE A 68 -18.99 25.16 -0.39
C ILE A 68 -20.50 25.05 -0.50
N ILE A 69 -21.17 26.14 -0.89
CA ILE A 69 -22.63 26.23 -1.04
C ILE A 69 -23.06 25.98 -2.48
N ASP A 70 -22.34 26.58 -3.44
CA ASP A 70 -22.68 26.51 -4.88
C ASP A 70 -22.33 25.12 -5.45
N ASP A 71 -23.36 24.40 -5.92
CA ASP A 71 -23.24 23.02 -6.43
C ASP A 71 -22.26 22.89 -7.59
N LYS A 72 -22.09 23.93 -8.41
CA LYS A 72 -21.12 23.89 -9.52
C LYS A 72 -19.68 23.67 -9.04
N TYR A 73 -19.37 24.00 -7.78
CA TYR A 73 -18.05 23.80 -7.20
C TYR A 73 -17.91 22.53 -6.36
N LYS A 74 -19.02 21.85 -6.05
CA LYS A 74 -19.00 20.60 -5.28
C LYS A 74 -18.44 19.44 -6.09
N LEU A 75 -17.59 18.61 -5.47
CA LEU A 75 -17.13 17.34 -6.03
C LEU A 75 -18.19 16.24 -5.88
N SER A 76 -18.99 16.29 -4.81
CA SER A 76 -20.05 15.32 -4.57
C SER A 76 -21.11 15.29 -5.69
N VAL A 77 -21.29 16.39 -6.41
CA VAL A 77 -22.22 16.50 -7.55
C VAL A 77 -21.65 15.91 -8.84
N LEU A 78 -20.34 15.64 -8.92
CA LEU A 78 -19.73 15.03 -10.11
C LEU A 78 -20.25 13.61 -10.43
N GLY A 79 -20.73 12.89 -9.40
CA GLY A 79 -21.34 11.56 -9.55
C GLY A 79 -22.84 11.56 -9.79
N ASP A 80 -23.53 12.68 -9.49
CA ASP A 80 -25.00 12.80 -9.49
C ASP A 80 -25.57 13.52 -10.69
N VAL A 81 -24.76 13.95 -11.66
CA VAL A 81 -25.27 14.57 -12.88
C VAL A 81 -26.03 13.52 -13.68
N LYS A 82 -27.35 13.44 -13.40
CA LYS A 82 -28.34 12.66 -14.13
C LYS A 82 -28.68 13.33 -15.49
N GLY A 83 -27.68 13.53 -16.31
CA GLY A 83 -27.87 13.67 -17.74
C GLY A 83 -27.52 12.31 -18.33
N GLU A 84 -28.35 11.78 -19.23
CA GLU A 84 -28.18 10.41 -19.73
C GLU A 84 -26.79 10.11 -20.32
N ASP A 85 -25.99 11.15 -20.61
CA ASP A 85 -24.59 11.03 -21.09
C ASP A 85 -23.52 11.63 -20.16
N GLU A 86 -23.84 12.61 -19.29
CA GLU A 86 -22.83 13.32 -18.50
C GLU A 86 -22.48 12.64 -17.16
N GLY A 87 -23.41 11.95 -16.52
CA GLY A 87 -23.17 11.32 -15.20
C GLY A 87 -22.32 10.06 -15.28
N LYS A 88 -22.60 9.17 -16.23
CA LYS A 88 -21.73 8.02 -16.54
C LYS A 88 -20.36 8.45 -17.06
N TYR A 89 -20.33 9.54 -17.79
CA TYR A 89 -19.11 10.10 -18.36
C TYR A 89 -18.14 10.59 -17.29
N ASN A 90 -18.63 11.22 -16.24
CA ASN A 90 -17.76 11.77 -15.19
C ASN A 90 -17.10 10.70 -14.32
N HIS A 91 -17.81 9.65 -13.92
CA HIS A 91 -17.25 8.56 -13.14
C HIS A 91 -16.19 7.78 -13.94
N ASN A 92 -16.49 7.40 -15.17
CA ASN A 92 -15.53 6.72 -16.04
C ASN A 92 -14.31 7.59 -16.30
N LYS A 93 -14.50 8.90 -16.54
CA LYS A 93 -13.40 9.83 -16.76
C LYS A 93 -12.52 10.02 -15.53
N ILE A 94 -13.08 9.97 -14.32
CA ILE A 94 -12.30 9.98 -13.08
C ILE A 94 -11.43 8.72 -13.00
N ILE A 95 -12.02 7.56 -13.26
CA ILE A 95 -11.32 6.27 -13.27
C ILE A 95 -10.22 6.26 -14.35
N GLU A 96 -10.50 6.72 -15.57
CA GLU A 96 -9.49 6.89 -16.63
C GLU A 96 -8.36 7.82 -16.17
N THR A 97 -8.70 8.98 -15.60
CA THR A 97 -7.71 9.95 -15.09
C THR A 97 -6.82 9.32 -14.00
N ILE A 98 -7.40 8.47 -13.15
CA ILE A 98 -6.66 7.72 -12.13
C ILE A 98 -5.69 6.74 -12.77
N TYR A 99 -6.14 5.94 -13.74
CA TYR A 99 -5.30 4.95 -14.44
C TYR A 99 -4.22 5.59 -15.31
N ASP A 100 -4.51 6.75 -15.92
CA ASP A 100 -3.56 7.52 -16.72
C ASP A 100 -2.57 8.32 -15.87
N SER A 101 -2.81 8.40 -14.57
CA SER A 101 -1.90 9.08 -13.65
C SER A 101 -0.58 8.32 -13.55
N ASN A 102 0.52 9.06 -13.65
CA ASN A 102 1.85 8.53 -13.34
C ASN A 102 2.09 8.37 -11.82
N ASP A 103 1.18 8.89 -10.98
CA ASP A 103 1.30 8.89 -9.51
C ASP A 103 0.60 7.66 -8.89
N VAL A 104 0.88 6.47 -9.42
CA VAL A 104 0.30 5.22 -8.91
C VAL A 104 0.88 4.89 -7.54
N PRO A 105 0.04 4.60 -6.53
CA PRO A 105 0.50 4.11 -5.24
C PRO A 105 0.94 2.65 -5.34
N PHE A 106 2.11 2.37 -4.77
CA PHE A 106 2.69 1.05 -4.60
C PHE A 106 2.71 0.70 -3.12
N ILE A 107 2.26 -0.49 -2.78
CA ILE A 107 2.00 -0.93 -1.41
C ILE A 107 2.86 -2.14 -1.09
N LEU A 108 3.57 -2.06 0.04
CA LEU A 108 4.21 -3.19 0.70
C LEU A 108 3.48 -3.43 2.01
N SER A 109 2.81 -4.57 2.09
CA SER A 109 1.93 -4.94 3.21
C SER A 109 2.67 -5.75 4.27
N PHE A 110 2.36 -5.45 5.52
CA PHE A 110 2.75 -6.19 6.71
C PHE A 110 1.51 -6.50 7.55
N ALA A 111 1.57 -7.55 8.36
CA ALA A 111 0.60 -7.81 9.41
C ALA A 111 1.18 -7.40 10.77
N LYS A 112 0.34 -6.95 11.70
CA LYS A 112 0.76 -6.73 13.10
C LYS A 112 0.83 -8.05 13.88
N GLN A 113 0.14 -9.08 13.40
CA GLN A 113 0.07 -10.36 14.08
C GLN A 113 1.20 -11.30 13.67
N LYS A 114 1.91 -11.75 14.69
CA LYS A 114 2.94 -12.79 14.60
C LYS A 114 2.30 -14.16 14.58
N ASP A 115 2.82 -15.07 13.72
CA ASP A 115 2.48 -16.50 13.72
C ASP A 115 0.97 -16.78 13.66
N PHE A 116 0.30 -16.16 12.69
CA PHE A 116 -1.17 -16.16 12.58
C PHE A 116 -1.66 -17.01 11.40
N LEU A 117 -2.53 -17.99 11.69
CA LEU A 117 -2.96 -19.01 10.73
C LEU A 117 -3.53 -18.43 9.40
N PRO A 118 -4.45 -17.46 9.40
CA PRO A 118 -4.96 -16.88 8.15
C PRO A 118 -3.88 -16.32 7.25
N MET A 119 -2.84 -15.71 7.83
CA MET A 119 -1.72 -15.15 7.07
C MET A 119 -0.84 -16.26 6.49
N TRP A 120 -0.64 -17.37 7.21
CA TRP A 120 0.07 -18.54 6.71
C TRP A 120 -0.61 -19.16 5.50
N SER A 121 -1.94 -19.30 5.55
CA SER A 121 -2.70 -19.90 4.45
C SER A 121 -2.73 -19.01 3.22
N THR A 122 -2.89 -17.68 3.41
CA THR A 122 -3.11 -16.76 2.30
C THR A 122 -1.81 -16.32 1.62
N TYR A 123 -0.77 -16.00 2.41
CA TYR A 123 0.42 -15.30 1.92
C TYR A 123 1.70 -16.13 1.95
N ALA A 124 1.74 -17.23 2.68
CA ALA A 124 2.92 -18.04 2.88
C ALA A 124 2.76 -19.48 2.36
N ASN A 125 2.23 -19.63 1.14
CA ASN A 125 2.09 -20.90 0.45
C ASN A 125 1.46 -22.00 1.34
N ASN A 126 0.27 -21.72 1.89
CA ASN A 126 -0.43 -22.66 2.79
C ASN A 126 0.48 -23.16 3.93
N GLY A 127 1.21 -22.27 4.57
CA GLY A 127 2.07 -22.60 5.70
C GLY A 127 3.43 -23.21 5.34
N ASN A 128 3.76 -23.36 4.05
CA ASN A 128 5.09 -23.82 3.59
C ASN A 128 6.10 -22.67 3.37
N GLY A 129 5.70 -21.45 3.66
CA GLY A 129 6.54 -20.25 3.52
C GLY A 129 7.23 -19.83 4.81
N ILE A 130 7.57 -18.55 4.87
CA ILE A 130 8.20 -17.90 6.02
C ILE A 130 7.51 -16.59 6.36
N CYS A 131 7.72 -16.13 7.58
CA CYS A 131 7.29 -14.83 8.05
C CYS A 131 8.50 -14.04 8.54
N LEU A 132 8.69 -12.83 8.03
CA LEU A 132 9.79 -11.94 8.34
C LEU A 132 9.34 -10.88 9.33
N GLY A 133 9.90 -10.85 10.53
CA GLY A 133 9.65 -9.81 11.52
C GLY A 133 10.60 -8.64 11.32
N ILE A 134 10.05 -7.50 10.97
CA ILE A 134 10.76 -6.26 10.62
C ILE A 134 10.50 -5.21 11.69
N SER A 135 11.55 -4.52 12.14
CA SER A 135 11.43 -3.37 13.04
C SER A 135 10.69 -2.21 12.35
N ASN A 136 9.69 -1.67 13.04
CA ASN A 136 8.85 -0.59 12.52
C ASN A 136 9.34 0.81 12.92
N ASN A 137 10.43 0.92 13.69
CA ASN A 137 10.82 2.17 14.36
C ASN A 137 11.21 3.33 13.42
N GLU A 138 11.67 3.06 12.19
CA GLU A 138 12.09 4.13 11.27
C GLU A 138 11.03 4.51 10.21
N TYR A 139 9.96 3.74 10.07
CA TYR A 139 8.94 3.99 9.04
C TYR A 139 7.66 4.60 9.60
N LYS A 140 7.58 4.83 10.92
CA LYS A 140 6.57 5.70 11.51
C LYS A 140 6.90 7.13 11.10
N ILE A 141 6.46 7.52 9.92
CA ILE A 141 6.34 8.93 9.62
C ILE A 141 5.15 9.38 10.44
N ASP A 142 5.43 10.08 11.55
CA ASP A 142 4.43 10.93 12.15
C ASP A 142 3.94 11.82 11.01
N PHE A 143 2.66 11.71 10.70
CA PHE A 143 1.98 12.69 9.88
C PHE A 143 1.97 13.99 10.71
N ALA A 144 3.16 14.60 10.79
CA ALA A 144 3.35 15.86 11.49
C ALA A 144 2.45 16.90 10.84
N GLU A 145 1.84 17.70 11.67
CA GLU A 145 1.08 18.89 11.33
C GLU A 145 1.78 19.69 10.23
N GLY A 146 1.30 19.58 8.99
CA GLY A 146 1.86 20.33 7.87
C GLY A 146 1.21 20.01 6.54
N ASP A 147 1.05 21.02 5.71
CA ASP A 147 0.52 20.93 4.35
C ASP A 147 1.32 19.92 3.53
N TYR A 148 0.65 18.84 3.09
CA TYR A 148 1.25 17.85 2.21
C TYR A 148 1.40 18.44 0.80
N SER A 149 2.61 18.81 0.44
CA SER A 149 2.95 19.08 -0.95
C SER A 149 3.03 17.75 -1.73
N VAL A 150 2.75 17.79 -3.03
CA VAL A 150 2.89 16.64 -3.94
C VAL A 150 4.32 16.05 -3.87
N GLU A 151 5.33 16.84 -3.51
CA GLU A 151 6.71 16.39 -3.31
C GLU A 151 6.87 15.48 -2.08
N GLN A 152 6.08 15.69 -1.02
CA GLN A 152 6.10 14.82 0.16
C GLN A 152 5.45 13.46 -0.10
N LEU A 153 4.49 13.37 -1.03
CA LEU A 153 3.90 12.11 -1.48
C LEU A 153 4.91 11.17 -2.17
N ASN A 154 6.04 11.69 -2.65
CA ASN A 154 7.12 10.87 -3.21
C ASN A 154 7.94 10.11 -2.15
N ASN A 155 7.74 10.40 -0.88
CA ASN A 155 8.39 9.70 0.21
C ASN A 155 7.66 8.38 0.52
N LEU A 156 8.35 7.50 1.23
CA LEU A 156 7.79 6.26 1.75
C LEU A 156 6.96 6.58 3.01
N HIS A 157 5.67 6.21 3.00
CA HIS A 157 4.76 6.44 4.12
C HIS A 157 4.41 5.13 4.82
N ALA A 158 4.52 5.09 6.15
CA ALA A 158 4.02 3.99 6.94
C ALA A 158 2.65 4.33 7.53
N SER A 159 1.67 3.45 7.38
CA SER A 159 0.34 3.62 7.97
C SER A 159 -0.29 2.28 8.28
N ASP A 160 -1.11 2.27 9.33
CA ASP A 160 -2.05 1.19 9.57
C ASP A 160 -3.26 1.33 8.65
N VAL A 161 -3.83 0.21 8.25
CA VAL A 161 -5.03 0.19 7.41
C VAL A 161 -6.26 0.47 8.26
N CYS A 162 -7.10 1.40 7.79
CA CYS A 162 -8.42 1.65 8.34
C CYS A 162 -9.46 0.72 7.69
N TYR A 163 -10.26 0.04 8.50
CA TYR A 163 -11.29 -0.90 8.05
C TYR A 163 -12.70 -0.35 8.25
N ASP A 164 -12.85 0.67 9.10
CA ASP A 164 -14.13 1.22 9.52
C ASP A 164 -14.20 2.71 9.13
N GLY A 165 -14.80 3.01 7.97
CA GLY A 165 -14.98 4.39 7.52
C GLY A 165 -13.72 5.00 6.92
N ILE A 166 -13.59 6.31 7.01
CA ILE A 166 -12.41 7.06 6.55
C ILE A 166 -11.51 7.39 7.74
N ASP A 167 -10.23 7.11 7.63
CA ASP A 167 -9.22 7.44 8.62
C ASP A 167 -9.20 8.96 8.89
N GLU A 168 -9.09 9.36 10.16
CA GLU A 168 -9.17 10.77 10.58
C GLU A 168 -8.04 11.62 9.99
N ILE A 169 -6.82 11.09 9.96
CA ILE A 169 -5.65 11.80 9.42
C ILE A 169 -5.79 11.94 7.90
N VAL A 170 -6.21 10.85 7.22
CA VAL A 170 -6.50 10.87 5.79
C VAL A 170 -7.61 11.87 5.49
N ASN A 171 -8.70 11.85 6.25
CA ASN A 171 -9.81 12.78 6.08
C ASN A 171 -9.37 14.24 6.18
N ARG A 172 -8.56 14.56 7.20
CA ARG A 172 -8.01 15.92 7.37
C ARG A 172 -7.09 16.32 6.22
N THR A 173 -6.25 15.40 5.76
CA THR A 173 -5.35 15.64 4.61
C THR A 173 -6.14 15.90 3.34
N LEU A 174 -7.16 15.08 3.06
CA LEU A 174 -8.03 15.26 1.89
C LEU A 174 -8.84 16.55 1.97
N LEU A 175 -9.30 16.93 3.16
CA LEU A 175 -10.01 18.18 3.40
C LEU A 175 -9.15 19.40 3.07
N ASN A 176 -7.90 19.42 3.54
CA ASN A 176 -6.95 20.50 3.24
C ASN A 176 -6.62 20.57 1.75
N PHE A 177 -6.40 19.41 1.12
CA PHE A 177 -6.18 19.32 -0.32
C PHE A 177 -7.38 19.85 -1.11
N TYR A 178 -8.60 19.45 -0.73
CA TYR A 178 -9.83 19.91 -1.36
C TYR A 178 -10.00 21.43 -1.21
N LYS A 179 -9.80 21.97 -0.01
CA LYS A 179 -9.86 23.40 0.27
C LYS A 179 -8.91 24.20 -0.61
N SER A 180 -7.65 23.79 -0.69
CA SER A 180 -6.64 24.42 -1.54
C SER A 180 -7.04 24.36 -3.03
N SER A 181 -7.49 23.20 -3.50
CA SER A 181 -7.97 23.04 -4.88
C SER A 181 -9.19 23.88 -5.16
N TYR A 182 -10.14 23.99 -4.21
CA TYR A 182 -11.32 24.83 -4.33
C TYR A 182 -10.98 26.32 -4.52
N GLU A 183 -10.03 26.85 -3.78
CA GLU A 183 -9.55 28.21 -3.94
C GLU A 183 -8.95 28.45 -5.34
N GLU A 184 -8.29 27.44 -5.91
CA GLU A 184 -7.71 27.51 -7.23
C GLU A 184 -8.80 27.43 -8.32
N TYR A 185 -9.63 26.38 -8.34
CA TYR A 185 -10.53 26.14 -9.46
C TYR A 185 -11.76 27.08 -9.51
N ARG A 186 -12.08 27.80 -8.44
CA ARG A 186 -13.05 28.91 -8.47
C ARG A 186 -12.74 29.97 -9.54
N LYS A 187 -11.50 30.04 -10.00
CA LYS A 187 -11.05 31.01 -11.02
C LYS A 187 -11.34 30.57 -12.46
N PHE A 188 -11.77 29.31 -12.66
CA PHE A 188 -11.94 28.73 -13.99
C PHE A 188 -13.39 28.81 -14.52
N LYS A 189 -13.52 28.85 -15.86
CA LYS A 189 -14.79 28.77 -16.57
C LYS A 189 -15.29 27.31 -16.64
N SER A 190 -16.58 27.10 -16.97
CA SER A 190 -17.29 25.81 -16.86
C SER A 190 -16.53 24.58 -17.34
N LYS A 191 -16.03 24.55 -18.58
CA LYS A 191 -15.34 23.35 -19.11
C LYS A 191 -14.00 23.08 -18.42
N GLU A 192 -13.24 24.11 -18.14
CA GLU A 192 -11.98 24.01 -17.40
C GLU A 192 -12.22 23.63 -15.95
N LEU A 193 -13.30 24.15 -15.36
CA LEU A 193 -13.75 23.82 -14.02
C LEU A 193 -14.06 22.32 -13.88
N ILE A 194 -14.80 21.72 -14.80
CA ILE A 194 -15.14 20.29 -14.79
C ILE A 194 -13.84 19.45 -14.83
N ASN A 195 -12.91 19.80 -15.72
CA ASN A 195 -11.64 19.09 -15.81
C ASN A 195 -10.81 19.20 -14.51
N ARG A 196 -10.79 20.37 -13.87
CA ARG A 196 -10.09 20.59 -12.59
C ARG A 196 -10.73 19.82 -11.45
N LYS A 197 -12.05 19.80 -11.36
CA LYS A 197 -12.80 19.02 -10.37
C LYS A 197 -12.52 17.51 -10.54
N THR A 198 -12.60 17.00 -11.78
CA THR A 198 -12.28 15.60 -12.08
C THR A 198 -10.86 15.24 -11.64
N LYS A 199 -9.89 16.09 -11.97
CA LYS A 199 -8.49 15.90 -11.55
C LYS A 199 -8.34 15.95 -10.03
N CYS A 200 -9.00 16.88 -9.35
CA CYS A 200 -8.98 17.00 -7.90
C CYS A 200 -9.51 15.71 -7.24
N LEU A 201 -10.67 15.21 -7.66
CA LEU A 201 -11.23 13.98 -7.10
C LEU A 201 -10.36 12.75 -7.40
N ALA A 202 -9.80 12.65 -8.60
CA ALA A 202 -8.86 11.59 -8.94
C ALA A 202 -7.60 11.61 -8.03
N GLN A 203 -7.05 12.79 -7.78
CA GLN A 203 -5.90 12.93 -6.88
C GLN A 203 -6.26 12.59 -5.42
N MET A 204 -7.44 13.02 -4.94
CA MET A 204 -7.94 12.63 -3.62
C MET A 204 -8.06 11.10 -3.48
N ALA A 205 -8.58 10.44 -4.52
CA ALA A 205 -8.69 8.99 -4.54
C ALA A 205 -7.30 8.31 -4.50
N LEU A 206 -6.35 8.77 -5.30
CA LEU A 206 -4.98 8.23 -5.30
C LEU A 206 -4.30 8.40 -3.94
N ILE A 207 -4.51 9.54 -3.27
CA ILE A 207 -3.94 9.83 -1.96
C ILE A 207 -4.61 8.98 -0.88
N GLY A 208 -5.93 8.91 -0.87
CA GLY A 208 -6.70 8.36 0.26
C GLY A 208 -7.00 6.87 0.17
N ALA A 209 -7.25 6.33 -1.03
CA ALA A 209 -7.65 4.92 -1.18
C ALA A 209 -6.65 3.91 -0.59
N PRO A 210 -5.31 4.11 -0.69
CA PRO A 210 -4.34 3.15 -0.16
C PRO A 210 -4.39 2.91 1.36
N TYR A 211 -5.07 3.76 2.11
CA TYR A 211 -5.17 3.67 3.57
C TYR A 211 -6.38 2.86 4.05
N HIS A 212 -7.22 2.40 3.13
CA HIS A 212 -8.49 1.74 3.46
C HIS A 212 -8.55 0.33 2.88
N LYS A 213 -9.27 -0.54 3.57
CA LYS A 213 -9.56 -1.90 3.13
C LYS A 213 -10.92 -2.33 3.69
N HIS A 214 -11.63 -3.20 2.97
CA HIS A 214 -12.93 -3.68 3.38
C HIS A 214 -12.84 -4.43 4.72
N GLU A 215 -13.83 -4.27 5.60
CA GLU A 215 -13.88 -4.85 6.96
C GLU A 215 -13.70 -6.37 7.01
N ALA A 216 -14.09 -7.08 5.96
CA ALA A 216 -13.89 -8.53 5.84
C ALA A 216 -12.41 -8.94 5.98
N TYR A 217 -11.47 -8.02 5.76
CA TYR A 217 -10.02 -8.24 5.89
C TYR A 217 -9.45 -7.73 7.22
N LYS A 218 -10.29 -7.30 8.16
CA LYS A 218 -9.85 -6.73 9.45
C LYS A 218 -8.97 -7.68 10.27
N TYR A 219 -9.12 -8.98 10.06
CA TYR A 219 -8.29 -10.00 10.68
C TYR A 219 -6.81 -9.91 10.28
N GLU A 220 -6.47 -9.29 9.14
CA GLU A 220 -5.08 -9.13 8.70
C GLU A 220 -4.31 -8.12 9.56
N GLN A 221 -5.01 -7.18 10.21
CA GLN A 221 -4.40 -6.10 10.98
C GLN A 221 -3.22 -5.49 10.23
N GLU A 222 -3.48 -5.06 9.00
CA GLU A 222 -2.46 -4.69 8.05
C GLU A 222 -1.82 -3.34 8.41
N SER A 223 -0.51 -3.28 8.29
CA SER A 223 0.29 -2.05 8.25
C SER A 223 0.98 -1.96 6.89
N ARG A 224 1.03 -0.78 6.30
CA ARG A 224 1.51 -0.57 4.94
C ARG A 224 2.67 0.40 4.86
N LEU A 225 3.63 0.09 4.00
CA LEU A 225 4.51 1.09 3.43
C LEU A 225 3.96 1.47 2.06
N ILE A 226 3.58 2.73 1.90
CA ILE A 226 2.99 3.28 0.67
C ILE A 226 4.00 4.20 0.02
N LYS A 227 4.24 4.00 -1.27
CA LYS A 227 5.13 4.82 -2.08
C LYS A 227 4.45 5.20 -3.37
N PHE A 228 4.37 6.49 -3.64
CA PHE A 228 3.92 6.99 -4.94
C PHE A 228 5.09 6.98 -5.93
N CYS A 229 4.81 6.67 -7.18
CA CYS A 229 5.80 6.68 -8.24
C CYS A 229 5.33 7.57 -9.38
N ASN A 230 6.09 8.64 -9.64
CA ASN A 230 5.89 9.53 -10.77
C ASN A 230 6.82 9.23 -11.96
N ASN A 231 7.65 8.19 -11.84
CA ASN A 231 8.62 7.81 -12.88
C ASN A 231 8.47 6.34 -13.26
N ILE A 232 7.74 6.09 -14.36
CA ILE A 232 7.49 4.74 -14.89
C ILE A 232 8.77 3.95 -15.16
N LYS A 233 9.91 4.60 -15.42
CA LYS A 233 11.20 3.90 -15.62
C LYS A 233 11.71 3.19 -14.38
N ARG A 234 11.18 3.52 -13.19
CA ARG A 234 11.50 2.83 -11.92
C ARG A 234 10.60 1.64 -11.66
N VAL A 235 9.47 1.55 -12.35
CA VAL A 235 8.51 0.46 -12.21
C VAL A 235 9.09 -0.79 -12.87
N LYS A 236 9.15 -1.87 -12.10
CA LYS A 236 9.52 -3.20 -12.56
C LYS A 236 8.28 -4.07 -12.68
N PHE A 237 8.41 -5.17 -13.40
CA PHE A 237 7.31 -6.11 -13.63
C PHE A 237 7.73 -7.51 -13.21
N ARG A 238 6.79 -8.25 -12.61
CA ARG A 238 6.93 -9.66 -12.28
C ARG A 238 5.68 -10.43 -12.67
N CYS A 239 5.82 -11.71 -12.93
CA CYS A 239 4.67 -12.61 -13.06
C CYS A 239 4.40 -13.28 -11.71
N ASN A 240 3.11 -13.39 -11.34
CA ASN A 240 2.71 -14.24 -10.22
C ASN A 240 2.53 -15.71 -10.70
N ALA A 241 2.27 -16.63 -9.76
CA ALA A 241 2.05 -18.04 -10.06
C ALA A 241 0.85 -18.31 -11.01
N LYS A 242 -0.07 -17.34 -11.16
CA LYS A 242 -1.22 -17.40 -12.08
C LYS A 242 -0.94 -16.75 -13.45
N GLY A 243 0.32 -16.37 -13.75
CA GLY A 243 0.71 -15.73 -15.01
C GLY A 243 0.30 -14.25 -15.14
N ARG A 244 -0.24 -13.62 -14.08
CA ARG A 244 -0.59 -12.20 -14.12
C ARG A 244 0.66 -11.34 -13.97
N ILE A 245 0.80 -10.31 -14.82
CA ILE A 245 1.85 -9.31 -14.71
C ILE A 245 1.51 -8.34 -13.58
N ILE A 246 2.45 -8.16 -12.65
CA ILE A 246 2.32 -7.28 -11.50
C ILE A 246 3.40 -6.20 -11.55
N PRO A 247 3.01 -4.92 -11.73
CA PRO A 247 3.92 -3.81 -11.56
C PRO A 247 4.36 -3.68 -10.10
N TYR A 248 5.65 -3.43 -9.86
CA TYR A 248 6.18 -3.23 -8.52
C TYR A 248 7.34 -2.25 -8.46
N LEU A 249 7.57 -1.70 -7.27
CA LEU A 249 8.76 -0.93 -6.92
C LEU A 249 9.59 -1.69 -5.88
N GLU A 250 10.90 -1.53 -5.95
CA GLU A 250 11.79 -1.97 -4.88
C GLU A 250 11.78 -0.94 -3.74
N VAL A 251 11.49 -1.41 -2.54
CA VAL A 251 11.54 -0.65 -1.29
C VAL A 251 12.71 -1.18 -0.48
N PRO A 252 13.80 -0.39 -0.34
CA PRO A 252 14.96 -0.80 0.44
C PRO A 252 14.65 -0.70 1.94
N ILE A 253 14.89 -1.78 2.67
CA ILE A 253 14.81 -1.88 4.13
C ILE A 253 16.19 -2.30 4.63
N LYS A 254 16.80 -1.55 5.55
CA LYS A 254 18.09 -1.90 6.10
C LYS A 254 18.07 -3.31 6.69
N LYS A 255 19.09 -4.10 6.41
CA LYS A 255 19.13 -5.50 6.83
C LYS A 255 19.09 -5.68 8.35
N GLU A 256 19.51 -4.68 9.11
CA GLU A 256 19.48 -4.64 10.57
C GLU A 256 18.07 -4.61 11.14
N TYR A 257 17.06 -4.25 10.33
CA TYR A 257 15.65 -4.26 10.73
C TYR A 257 14.99 -5.62 10.61
N LEU A 258 15.62 -6.59 9.93
CA LEU A 258 15.18 -7.98 9.97
C LEU A 258 15.58 -8.59 11.32
N LYS A 259 14.64 -8.67 12.25
CA LYS A 259 14.86 -9.10 13.63
C LYS A 259 14.60 -10.58 13.83
N GLU A 260 13.58 -11.12 13.15
CA GLU A 260 13.26 -12.54 13.28
C GLU A 260 12.73 -13.13 11.96
N ILE A 261 12.88 -14.45 11.86
CA ILE A 261 12.28 -15.26 10.81
C ILE A 261 11.51 -16.41 11.46
N ILE A 262 10.24 -16.56 11.08
CA ILE A 262 9.42 -17.69 11.51
C ILE A 262 9.21 -18.59 10.30
N ILE A 263 9.51 -19.86 10.46
CA ILE A 263 9.28 -20.88 9.43
C ILE A 263 7.87 -21.41 9.59
N GLY A 264 7.13 -21.48 8.50
CA GLY A 264 5.72 -21.86 8.49
C GLY A 264 5.46 -23.27 9.02
N PRO A 265 4.22 -23.52 9.47
CA PRO A 265 3.85 -24.75 10.18
C PRO A 265 3.93 -26.03 9.34
N CYS A 266 3.84 -25.92 8.01
CA CYS A 266 3.89 -27.05 7.08
C CYS A 266 5.27 -27.29 6.44
N ALA A 267 6.23 -26.37 6.67
CA ALA A 267 7.57 -26.48 6.09
C ALA A 267 8.48 -27.44 6.90
N ASP A 268 9.43 -28.09 6.24
CA ASP A 268 10.52 -28.80 6.93
C ASP A 268 11.40 -27.81 7.67
N SER A 269 11.04 -27.53 8.92
CA SER A 269 11.63 -26.48 9.72
C SER A 269 13.12 -26.73 10.06
N ILE A 270 13.57 -27.98 10.15
CA ILE A 270 14.95 -28.34 10.53
C ILE A 270 15.91 -28.02 9.36
N SER A 271 15.58 -28.56 8.18
CA SER A 271 16.36 -28.34 6.96
C SER A 271 16.36 -26.87 6.58
N LEU A 272 15.19 -26.27 6.49
CA LEU A 272 15.02 -24.89 6.05
C LEU A 272 15.70 -23.88 6.99
N LYS A 273 15.65 -24.10 8.31
CA LYS A 273 16.37 -23.26 9.28
C LYS A 273 17.87 -23.24 9.04
N ARG A 274 18.45 -24.40 8.72
CA ARG A 274 19.88 -24.52 8.42
C ARG A 274 20.23 -23.83 7.10
N GLU A 275 19.40 -23.99 6.09
CA GLU A 275 19.58 -23.38 4.77
C GLU A 275 19.47 -21.86 4.83
N ILE A 276 18.44 -21.32 5.48
CA ILE A 276 18.28 -19.87 5.71
C ILE A 276 19.48 -19.30 6.43
N LYS A 277 19.96 -19.94 7.50
CA LYS A 277 21.15 -19.47 8.23
C LYS A 277 22.37 -19.39 7.34
N LYS A 278 22.62 -20.41 6.51
CA LYS A 278 23.74 -20.43 5.58
C LYS A 278 23.63 -19.30 4.55
N GLU A 279 22.44 -19.12 3.97
CA GLU A 279 22.22 -18.10 2.95
C GLU A 279 22.40 -16.68 3.51
N LEU A 280 21.83 -16.39 4.69
CA LEU A 280 21.99 -15.10 5.37
C LEU A 280 23.46 -14.82 5.73
N SER A 281 24.18 -15.83 6.23
CA SER A 281 25.61 -15.71 6.59
C SER A 281 26.49 -15.38 5.40
N LYS A 282 26.18 -15.92 4.21
CA LYS A 282 26.87 -15.63 2.96
C LYS A 282 26.89 -14.13 2.63
N TYR A 283 25.81 -13.41 2.99
CA TYR A 283 25.69 -11.97 2.73
C TYR A 283 25.94 -11.10 3.96
N GLY A 284 26.40 -11.68 5.08
CA GLY A 284 26.66 -10.95 6.31
C GLY A 284 25.39 -10.38 6.96
N ILE A 285 24.28 -11.11 6.84
CA ILE A 285 23.01 -10.77 7.51
C ILE A 285 22.92 -11.59 8.80
N SER A 286 22.79 -10.89 9.93
CA SER A 286 22.54 -11.49 11.23
C SER A 286 21.08 -11.25 11.65
N VAL A 287 20.38 -12.34 11.96
CA VAL A 287 19.00 -12.29 12.45
C VAL A 287 18.99 -12.81 13.87
N GLY A 288 18.36 -12.06 14.78
CA GLY A 288 18.33 -12.38 16.20
C GLY A 288 17.64 -13.71 16.50
N LEU A 289 16.60 -14.06 15.76
CA LEU A 289 15.77 -15.24 16.02
C LEU A 289 15.32 -15.92 14.72
N ILE A 290 15.56 -17.23 14.61
CA ILE A 290 14.96 -18.08 13.55
C ILE A 290 14.29 -19.26 14.24
N VAL A 291 12.95 -19.29 14.19
CA VAL A 291 12.11 -20.28 14.89
C VAL A 291 11.09 -20.92 13.96
N SER A 292 10.51 -22.04 14.38
CA SER A 292 9.38 -22.65 13.71
C SER A 292 8.06 -22.08 14.25
N SER A 293 7.04 -22.03 13.41
CA SER A 293 5.67 -21.72 13.80
C SER A 293 5.19 -22.68 14.89
N LYS A 294 4.36 -22.16 15.80
CA LYS A 294 3.68 -22.95 16.83
C LYS A 294 2.24 -23.26 16.45
N VAL A 295 1.77 -22.76 15.30
CA VAL A 295 0.40 -22.97 14.81
C VAL A 295 0.22 -24.45 14.40
N PRO A 296 -0.74 -25.18 14.94
CA PRO A 296 -1.06 -26.54 14.50
C PRO A 296 -1.82 -26.47 13.17
N TYR A 297 -1.12 -26.69 12.05
CA TYR A 297 -1.70 -26.60 10.71
C TYR A 297 -1.18 -27.73 9.81
N ARG A 298 -2.07 -28.34 9.05
CA ARG A 298 -1.75 -29.33 7.99
C ARG A 298 -2.57 -29.02 6.75
N VAL A 299 -1.93 -29.13 5.59
CA VAL A 299 -2.58 -29.14 4.28
C VAL A 299 -2.83 -30.60 3.91
N TYR A 300 -4.07 -30.96 3.60
CA TYR A 300 -4.45 -32.28 3.15
C TYR A 300 -4.39 -32.35 1.63
#